data_38b73d6b3a783d41e13922a4847a3ad0
#
_entry.id   38b73d6b3a783d41e13922a4847a3ad0
#
_cell.length_a   1.000
_cell.length_b   1.000
_cell.length_c   1.000
_cell.angle_alpha   90.00
_cell.angle_beta   90.00
_cell.angle_gamma   90.00
#
_symmetry.space_group_name_H-M   'P 1'
#
loop_
_entity.id
_entity.type
_entity.pdbx_description
1 polymer ?
#
loop_
_entity_poly.entity_id
_entity_poly.type
_entity_poly.pdbx_seq_one_letter_code
_entity_poly.pdbx_strand_id
1 'polypeptide(L)'
;VTSMRAVKANKEGKKTAILDADITGPSIPKSFGLTERVTCNEDGTVMYPETSKNGIKVMSLNLLMEKETDPVIWRGPVIAGVVKQFWEDVDWDETDCMFVDCPPGTGDVPLTVFQSMPIDGIIIVTSPQDLVSMIVEKAINMAKLMNIPVLGIVENMSYFKCPDCGNIHYIYGK
;
A
#
# COMPACT_ATOMS: atom_id res chain seq x y z
N VAL A 1 -0.38 -8.43 -0.63
CA VAL A 1 0.04 -8.40 -2.04
C VAL A 1 1.18 -7.40 -2.20
N THR A 2 1.03 -6.16 -1.78
CA THR A 2 2.01 -5.06 -1.93
C THR A 2 3.40 -5.46 -1.45
N SER A 3 3.55 -5.93 -0.20
CA SER A 3 4.83 -6.37 0.37
C SER A 3 5.50 -7.47 -0.47
N MET A 4 4.73 -8.43 -0.98
CA MET A 4 5.25 -9.52 -1.82
C MET A 4 5.75 -9.02 -3.17
N ARG A 5 5.04 -8.06 -3.78
CA ARG A 5 5.46 -7.45 -5.06
C ARG A 5 6.74 -6.63 -4.88
N ALA A 6 6.82 -5.85 -3.80
CA ALA A 6 8.03 -5.09 -3.47
C ALA A 6 9.25 -5.99 -3.24
N VAL A 7 9.09 -7.06 -2.45
CA VAL A 7 10.16 -8.05 -2.23
C VAL A 7 10.58 -8.71 -3.54
N LYS A 8 9.63 -9.01 -4.44
CA LYS A 8 9.97 -9.59 -5.74
C LYS A 8 10.80 -8.62 -6.59
N ALA A 9 10.35 -7.36 -6.73
CA ALA A 9 11.08 -6.34 -7.48
C ALA A 9 12.49 -6.10 -6.90
N ASN A 10 12.60 -6.06 -5.58
CA ASN A 10 13.89 -5.93 -4.90
C ASN A 10 14.82 -7.11 -5.19
N LYS A 11 14.32 -8.36 -5.17
CA LYS A 11 15.10 -9.55 -5.55
C LYS A 11 15.54 -9.54 -7.02
N GLU A 12 14.83 -8.85 -7.88
CA GLU A 12 15.19 -8.63 -9.30
C GLU A 12 16.19 -7.47 -9.48
N GLY A 13 16.73 -6.93 -8.38
CA GLY A 13 17.76 -5.89 -8.37
C GLY A 13 17.24 -4.46 -8.42
N LYS A 14 15.93 -4.23 -8.25
CA LYS A 14 15.36 -2.88 -8.20
C LYS A 14 15.49 -2.27 -6.81
N LYS A 15 15.90 -1.01 -6.73
CA LYS A 15 15.80 -0.21 -5.52
C LYS A 15 14.32 0.09 -5.29
N THR A 16 13.75 -0.49 -4.24
CA THR A 16 12.30 -0.56 -4.06
C THR A 16 11.87 0.23 -2.82
N ALA A 17 10.75 0.92 -2.94
CA ALA A 17 10.09 1.61 -1.84
C ALA A 17 8.61 1.22 -1.72
N ILE A 18 8.06 1.39 -0.51
CA ILE A 18 6.63 1.22 -0.22
C ILE A 18 6.15 2.44 0.55
N LEU A 19 5.08 3.05 0.04
CA LEU A 19 4.28 4.02 0.77
C LEU A 19 3.01 3.32 1.26
N ASP A 20 2.88 3.16 2.58
CA ASP A 20 1.67 2.65 3.23
C ASP A 20 0.67 3.80 3.41
N ALA A 21 -0.28 3.88 2.51
CA ALA A 21 -1.34 4.88 2.51
C ALA A 21 -2.63 4.40 3.21
N ASP A 22 -2.66 3.16 3.72
CA ASP A 22 -3.75 2.68 4.57
C ASP A 22 -3.54 3.13 6.02
N ILE A 23 -3.77 4.41 6.26
CA ILE A 23 -3.56 5.06 7.57
C ILE A 23 -4.46 4.48 8.65
N THR A 24 -5.63 3.96 8.29
CA THR A 24 -6.60 3.40 9.24
C THR A 24 -6.25 1.99 9.69
N GLY A 25 -5.50 1.26 8.89
CA GLY A 25 -5.08 -0.11 9.17
C GLY A 25 -3.68 -0.43 8.65
N PRO A 26 -2.66 0.41 8.97
CA PRO A 26 -1.34 0.25 8.40
C PRO A 26 -0.73 -1.09 8.80
N SER A 27 -0.30 -1.86 7.82
CA SER A 27 0.18 -3.23 8.00
C SER A 27 1.59 -3.48 7.44
N ILE A 28 2.08 -2.57 6.62
CA ILE A 28 3.35 -2.73 5.92
C ILE A 28 4.54 -2.78 6.87
N PRO A 29 4.72 -1.82 7.84
CA PRO A 29 5.85 -1.87 8.77
C PRO A 29 5.92 -3.21 9.52
N LYS A 30 4.81 -3.69 10.03
CA LYS A 30 4.71 -4.97 10.73
C LYS A 30 5.11 -6.16 9.85
N SER A 31 4.75 -6.14 8.57
CA SER A 31 5.11 -7.18 7.60
C SER A 31 6.61 -7.27 7.36
N PHE A 32 7.35 -6.18 7.58
CA PHE A 32 8.82 -6.12 7.44
C PHE A 32 9.56 -6.11 8.79
N GLY A 33 8.84 -6.18 9.91
CA GLY A 33 9.42 -6.13 11.26
C GLY A 33 10.05 -4.78 11.58
N LEU A 34 9.51 -3.69 11.03
CA LEU A 34 9.95 -2.33 11.29
C LEU A 34 9.19 -1.78 12.50
N THR A 35 9.92 -1.30 13.49
CA THR A 35 9.39 -0.77 14.75
C THR A 35 10.02 0.56 15.13
N GLU A 36 11.05 0.98 14.42
CA GLU A 36 11.74 2.23 14.69
C GLU A 36 10.98 3.40 14.09
N ARG A 37 11.15 4.57 14.72
CA ARG A 37 10.50 5.78 14.24
C ARG A 37 11.24 6.36 13.04
N VAL A 38 10.47 6.95 12.15
CA VAL A 38 10.99 7.79 11.08
C VAL A 38 11.77 8.96 11.68
N THR A 39 12.93 9.23 11.13
CA THR A 39 13.76 10.38 11.49
C THR A 39 13.57 11.51 10.47
N CYS A 40 13.84 12.74 10.90
CA CYS A 40 13.80 13.90 10.02
C CYS A 40 15.18 14.58 10.00
N ASN A 41 15.40 15.45 9.00
CA ASN A 41 16.54 16.37 9.00
C ASN A 41 16.43 17.38 10.16
N GLU A 42 17.48 18.15 10.40
CA GLU A 42 17.55 19.13 11.51
C GLU A 42 16.43 20.18 11.47
N ASP A 43 16.00 20.57 10.27
CA ASP A 43 14.93 21.56 10.06
C ASP A 43 13.52 20.95 10.08
N GLY A 44 13.38 19.62 10.16
CA GLY A 44 12.11 18.91 10.14
C GLY A 44 11.35 18.97 8.81
N THR A 45 12.03 19.34 7.72
CA THR A 45 11.42 19.50 6.40
C THR A 45 11.47 18.25 5.53
N VAL A 46 12.41 17.35 5.82
CA VAL A 46 12.59 16.09 5.08
C VAL A 46 12.52 14.92 6.02
N MET A 47 11.70 13.93 5.71
CA MET A 47 11.58 12.68 6.45
C MET A 47 12.41 11.57 5.78
N TYR A 48 13.08 10.76 6.57
CA TYR A 48 13.83 9.59 6.08
C TYR A 48 13.01 8.33 6.30
N PRO A 49 12.66 7.58 5.24
CA PRO A 49 11.88 6.37 5.38
C PRO A 49 12.67 5.29 6.11
N GLU A 50 11.99 4.43 6.86
CA GLU A 50 12.61 3.26 7.44
C GLU A 50 13.05 2.27 6.36
N THR A 51 14.15 1.57 6.60
CA THR A 51 14.70 0.61 5.64
C THR A 51 14.64 -0.80 6.20
N SER A 52 13.99 -1.69 5.48
CA SER A 52 13.90 -3.12 5.84
C SER A 52 15.28 -3.81 5.72
N LYS A 53 15.41 -4.99 6.33
CA LYS A 53 16.61 -5.83 6.23
C LYS A 53 17.05 -6.14 4.79
N ASN A 54 16.12 -6.07 3.84
CA ASN A 54 16.38 -6.30 2.42
C ASN A 54 16.64 -5.01 1.63
N GLY A 55 16.76 -3.86 2.30
CA GLY A 55 17.00 -2.58 1.64
C GLY A 55 15.76 -1.94 1.00
N ILE A 56 14.55 -2.38 1.35
CA ILE A 56 13.30 -1.77 0.88
C ILE A 56 12.97 -0.59 1.80
N LYS A 57 12.83 0.61 1.23
CA LYS A 57 12.39 1.81 1.95
C LYS A 57 10.89 1.71 2.24
N VAL A 58 10.49 2.05 3.45
CA VAL A 58 9.07 2.01 3.88
C VAL A 58 8.72 3.29 4.62
N MET A 59 7.63 3.92 4.20
CA MET A 59 7.01 5.02 4.92
C MET A 59 5.57 4.66 5.26
N SER A 60 5.21 4.87 6.52
CA SER A 60 3.85 4.63 7.04
C SER A 60 3.59 5.54 8.22
N LEU A 61 2.33 5.88 8.45
CA LEU A 61 1.94 6.70 9.60
C LEU A 61 2.32 6.06 10.94
N ASN A 62 2.25 4.73 11.05
CA ASN A 62 2.64 4.02 12.26
C ASN A 62 4.07 4.30 12.70
N LEU A 63 4.96 4.62 11.76
CA LEU A 63 6.36 4.95 12.06
C LEU A 63 6.54 6.38 12.58
N LEU A 64 5.48 7.21 12.56
CA LEU A 64 5.46 8.57 13.13
C LEU A 64 4.79 8.61 14.51
N MET A 65 3.98 7.61 14.84
CA MET A 65 3.18 7.60 16.07
C MET A 65 4.00 7.18 17.29
N GLU A 66 3.66 7.71 18.47
CA GLU A 66 4.31 7.31 19.72
C GLU A 66 3.95 5.89 20.14
N LYS A 67 2.72 5.49 19.88
CA LYS A 67 2.21 4.14 20.11
C LYS A 67 1.36 3.69 18.94
N GLU A 68 1.56 2.47 18.47
CA GLU A 68 0.74 1.86 17.41
C GLU A 68 -0.76 1.79 17.76
N THR A 69 -1.09 1.84 19.04
CA THR A 69 -2.46 1.73 19.56
C THR A 69 -3.14 3.07 19.76
N ASP A 70 -2.44 4.18 19.51
CA ASP A 70 -3.04 5.50 19.67
C ASP A 70 -4.12 5.71 18.59
N PRO A 71 -5.35 6.06 18.99
CA PRO A 71 -6.42 6.25 18.02
C PRO A 71 -6.17 7.48 17.17
N VAL A 72 -6.00 7.29 15.87
CA VAL A 72 -5.93 8.39 14.91
C VAL A 72 -7.34 8.73 14.46
N ILE A 73 -7.90 9.81 15.05
CA ILE A 73 -9.21 10.30 14.66
C ILE A 73 -9.03 11.40 13.59
N TRP A 74 -8.68 10.99 12.39
CA TRP A 74 -8.53 11.92 11.28
C TRP A 74 -9.68 11.79 10.29
N ARG A 75 -10.15 12.92 9.80
CA ARG A 75 -11.12 12.92 8.70
C ARG A 75 -10.42 12.70 7.37
N GLY A 76 -11.12 12.10 6.40
CA GLY A 76 -10.59 11.75 5.08
C GLY A 76 -9.70 12.82 4.41
N PRO A 77 -10.08 14.11 4.36
CA PRO A 77 -9.23 15.15 3.75
C PRO A 77 -7.89 15.37 4.47
N VAL A 78 -7.85 15.18 5.80
CA VAL A 78 -6.59 15.29 6.57
C VAL A 78 -5.68 14.11 6.26
N ILE A 79 -6.24 12.90 6.20
CA ILE A 79 -5.53 11.67 5.84
C ILE A 79 -4.93 11.80 4.43
N ALA A 80 -5.72 12.27 3.47
CA ALA A 80 -5.26 12.53 2.11
C ALA A 80 -4.09 13.53 2.07
N GLY A 81 -4.15 14.58 2.89
CA GLY A 81 -3.06 15.53 3.05
C GLY A 81 -1.76 14.90 3.54
N VAL A 82 -1.85 14.01 4.53
CA VAL A 82 -0.67 13.28 5.05
C VAL A 82 -0.07 12.36 4.00
N VAL A 83 -0.88 11.64 3.25
CA VAL A 83 -0.38 10.79 2.15
C VAL A 83 0.34 11.62 1.09
N LYS A 84 -0.16 12.80 0.77
CA LYS A 84 0.50 13.74 -0.13
C LYS A 84 1.84 14.19 0.44
N GLN A 85 1.91 14.56 1.73
CA GLN A 85 3.16 14.91 2.41
C GLN A 85 4.16 13.77 2.40
N PHE A 86 3.74 12.52 2.59
CA PHE A 86 4.63 11.36 2.48
C PHE A 86 5.22 11.20 1.09
N TRP A 87 4.53 11.65 0.06
CA TRP A 87 5.07 11.68 -1.28
C TRP A 87 6.07 12.82 -1.48
N GLU A 88 5.78 14.02 -0.98
CA GLU A 88 6.52 15.26 -1.25
C GLU A 88 7.71 15.46 -0.32
N ASP A 89 7.59 15.10 0.98
CA ASP A 89 8.54 15.46 2.03
C ASP A 89 9.40 14.26 2.50
N VAL A 90 9.21 13.07 1.94
CA VAL A 90 10.03 11.88 2.23
C VAL A 90 11.16 11.76 1.22
N ASP A 91 12.35 11.44 1.72
CA ASP A 91 13.52 11.15 0.88
C ASP A 91 13.38 9.77 0.20
N TRP A 92 12.83 9.78 -1.00
CA TRP A 92 12.70 8.62 -1.87
C TRP A 92 13.88 8.41 -2.82
N ASP A 93 14.98 9.15 -2.66
CA ASP A 93 16.14 9.10 -3.55
C ASP A 93 16.59 7.68 -3.86
N GLU A 94 17.09 7.49 -5.08
CA GLU A 94 17.56 6.21 -5.61
C GLU A 94 16.49 5.11 -5.68
N THR A 95 15.19 5.44 -5.72
CA THR A 95 14.11 4.47 -5.87
C THR A 95 13.79 4.22 -7.35
N ASP A 96 13.95 2.96 -7.81
CA ASP A 96 13.59 2.54 -9.18
C ASP A 96 12.11 2.15 -9.27
N CYS A 97 11.53 1.66 -8.19
CA CYS A 97 10.17 1.12 -8.18
C CYS A 97 9.49 1.38 -6.82
N MET A 98 8.39 2.11 -6.85
CA MET A 98 7.58 2.39 -5.67
C MET A 98 6.24 1.67 -5.74
N PHE A 99 5.82 1.11 -4.62
CA PHE A 99 4.50 0.55 -4.42
C PHE A 99 3.73 1.39 -3.40
N VAL A 100 2.50 1.76 -3.73
CA VAL A 100 1.60 2.47 -2.81
C VAL A 100 0.51 1.51 -2.37
N ASP A 101 0.42 1.25 -1.07
CA ASP A 101 -0.62 0.40 -0.48
C ASP A 101 -1.79 1.28 -0.05
N CYS A 102 -2.87 1.25 -0.82
CA CYS A 102 -4.04 2.07 -0.58
C CYS A 102 -5.05 1.38 0.34
N PRO A 103 -5.83 2.13 1.13
CA PRO A 103 -6.96 1.58 1.86
C PRO A 103 -8.01 1.00 0.91
N PRO A 104 -8.89 0.12 1.41
CA PRO A 104 -9.95 -0.47 0.59
C PRO A 104 -10.92 0.59 0.08
N GLY A 105 -11.43 0.37 -1.13
CA GLY A 105 -12.44 1.23 -1.76
C GLY A 105 -11.87 2.33 -2.65
N THR A 106 -12.71 3.33 -2.93
CA THR A 106 -12.44 4.44 -3.87
C THR A 106 -12.61 5.80 -3.20
N GLY A 107 -12.22 5.90 -1.92
CA GLY A 107 -12.35 7.12 -1.12
C GLY A 107 -11.27 8.18 -1.41
N ASP A 108 -11.14 9.14 -0.49
CA ASP A 108 -10.27 10.32 -0.64
C ASP A 108 -8.80 9.94 -0.80
N VAL A 109 -8.33 8.89 -0.13
CA VAL A 109 -6.90 8.49 -0.18
C VAL A 109 -6.50 7.95 -1.56
N PRO A 110 -7.15 6.92 -2.12
CA PRO A 110 -6.86 6.47 -3.48
C PRO A 110 -7.00 7.59 -4.52
N LEU A 111 -8.00 8.44 -4.37
CA LEU A 111 -8.19 9.60 -5.27
C LEU A 111 -7.00 10.57 -5.18
N THR A 112 -6.54 10.88 -3.97
CA THR A 112 -5.38 11.76 -3.75
C THR A 112 -4.10 11.15 -4.33
N VAL A 113 -3.88 9.85 -4.13
CA VAL A 113 -2.75 9.12 -4.73
C VAL A 113 -2.77 9.29 -6.25
N PHE A 114 -3.92 9.08 -6.90
CA PHE A 114 -4.06 9.18 -8.35
C PHE A 114 -3.89 10.61 -8.88
N GLN A 115 -4.23 11.62 -8.09
CA GLN A 115 -4.12 13.04 -8.48
C GLN A 115 -2.75 13.64 -8.19
N SER A 116 -2.04 13.15 -7.17
CA SER A 116 -0.84 13.80 -6.65
C SER A 116 0.45 13.07 -7.01
N MET A 117 0.38 11.81 -7.44
CA MET A 117 1.55 10.98 -7.73
C MET A 117 1.58 10.55 -9.20
N PRO A 118 2.77 10.42 -9.81
CA PRO A 118 2.93 9.91 -11.18
C PRO A 118 2.74 8.39 -11.22
N ILE A 119 1.49 7.93 -11.19
CA ILE A 119 1.15 6.51 -11.13
C ILE A 119 1.23 5.89 -12.53
N ASP A 120 2.11 4.88 -12.71
CA ASP A 120 2.25 4.12 -13.96
C ASP A 120 1.10 3.14 -14.17
N GLY A 121 0.44 2.68 -13.10
CA GLY A 121 -0.69 1.78 -13.17
C GLY A 121 -1.13 1.22 -11.83
N ILE A 122 -2.28 0.58 -11.81
CA ILE A 122 -2.85 -0.03 -10.59
C ILE A 122 -2.97 -1.55 -10.71
N ILE A 123 -2.84 -2.21 -9.58
CA ILE A 123 -3.19 -3.62 -9.38
C ILE A 123 -4.37 -3.66 -8.42
N ILE A 124 -5.48 -4.20 -8.87
CA ILE A 124 -6.67 -4.34 -8.03
C ILE A 124 -6.60 -5.67 -7.29
N VAL A 125 -6.70 -5.61 -5.97
CA VAL A 125 -6.71 -6.81 -5.12
C VAL A 125 -8.13 -7.06 -4.65
N THR A 126 -8.61 -8.27 -4.83
CA THR A 126 -9.97 -8.69 -4.52
C THR A 126 -10.00 -10.08 -3.87
N SER A 127 -11.15 -10.51 -3.43
CA SER A 127 -11.45 -11.89 -3.01
C SER A 127 -12.75 -12.37 -3.68
N PRO A 128 -13.02 -13.69 -3.78
CA PRO A 128 -14.17 -14.23 -4.48
C PRO A 128 -15.49 -14.08 -3.69
N GLN A 129 -15.80 -12.88 -3.22
CA GLN A 129 -17.03 -12.55 -2.51
C GLN A 129 -17.91 -11.66 -3.40
N ASP A 130 -19.20 -11.95 -3.51
CA ASP A 130 -20.13 -11.24 -4.40
C ASP A 130 -20.17 -9.73 -4.21
N LEU A 131 -20.06 -9.25 -2.95
CA LEU A 131 -20.06 -7.82 -2.63
C LEU A 131 -18.81 -7.08 -3.12
N VAL A 132 -17.74 -7.80 -3.40
CA VAL A 132 -16.46 -7.22 -3.82
C VAL A 132 -16.48 -6.82 -5.29
N SER A 133 -17.31 -7.44 -6.13
CA SER A 133 -17.40 -7.13 -7.55
C SER A 133 -17.75 -5.67 -7.84
N MET A 134 -18.67 -5.09 -7.08
CA MET A 134 -19.04 -3.67 -7.19
C MET A 134 -17.90 -2.72 -6.79
N ILE A 135 -17.09 -3.08 -5.78
CA ILE A 135 -15.94 -2.28 -5.35
C ILE A 135 -14.84 -2.32 -6.41
N VAL A 136 -14.60 -3.49 -6.99
CA VAL A 136 -13.66 -3.68 -8.11
C VAL A 136 -14.08 -2.86 -9.33
N GLU A 137 -15.36 -2.90 -9.70
CA GLU A 137 -15.89 -2.10 -10.81
C GLU A 137 -15.72 -0.60 -10.58
N LYS A 138 -16.00 -0.10 -9.37
CA LYS A 138 -15.77 1.29 -9.00
C LYS A 138 -14.29 1.67 -9.14
N ALA A 139 -13.37 0.81 -8.68
CA ALA A 139 -11.93 1.06 -8.79
C ALA A 139 -11.47 1.11 -10.25
N ILE A 140 -11.96 0.21 -11.10
CA ILE A 140 -11.68 0.22 -12.54
C ILE A 140 -12.21 1.49 -13.19
N ASN A 141 -13.42 1.90 -12.86
CA ASN A 141 -14.03 3.11 -13.43
C ASN A 141 -13.29 4.37 -12.97
N MET A 142 -12.85 4.44 -11.71
CA MET A 142 -12.03 5.53 -11.22
C MET A 142 -10.70 5.61 -11.96
N ALA A 143 -10.01 4.49 -12.12
CA ALA A 143 -8.75 4.42 -12.86
C ALA A 143 -8.93 4.90 -14.32
N LYS A 144 -10.00 4.48 -14.99
CA LYS A 144 -10.34 4.94 -16.34
C LYS A 144 -10.57 6.44 -16.41
N LEU A 145 -11.33 7.00 -15.45
CA LEU A 145 -11.60 8.45 -15.39
C LEU A 145 -10.31 9.26 -15.17
N MET A 146 -9.35 8.71 -14.42
CA MET A 146 -8.06 9.31 -14.15
C MET A 146 -6.99 8.97 -15.21
N ASN A 147 -7.38 8.23 -16.27
CA ASN A 147 -6.49 7.77 -17.33
C ASN A 147 -5.28 6.94 -16.82
N ILE A 148 -5.48 6.14 -15.77
CA ILE A 148 -4.48 5.28 -15.17
C ILE A 148 -4.70 3.84 -15.64
N PRO A 149 -3.66 3.14 -16.17
CA PRO A 149 -3.80 1.78 -16.64
C PRO A 149 -4.07 0.80 -15.48
N VAL A 150 -4.99 -0.13 -15.69
CA VAL A 150 -5.16 -1.31 -14.81
C VAL A 150 -4.19 -2.40 -15.30
N LEU A 151 -3.13 -2.64 -14.55
CA LEU A 151 -2.09 -3.62 -14.88
C LEU A 151 -2.54 -5.07 -14.66
N GLY A 152 -3.52 -5.26 -13.78
CA GLY A 152 -4.07 -6.57 -13.50
C GLY A 152 -4.97 -6.60 -12.27
N ILE A 153 -5.60 -7.76 -12.08
CA ILE A 153 -6.43 -8.07 -10.91
C ILE A 153 -5.82 -9.28 -10.20
N VAL A 154 -5.70 -9.20 -8.89
CA VAL A 154 -5.28 -10.32 -8.04
C VAL A 154 -6.47 -10.76 -7.20
N GLU A 155 -7.04 -11.90 -7.54
CA GLU A 155 -8.02 -12.56 -6.69
C GLU A 155 -7.30 -13.33 -5.59
N ASN A 156 -7.31 -12.78 -4.39
CA ASN A 156 -6.69 -13.38 -3.21
C ASN A 156 -7.70 -14.32 -2.50
N MET A 157 -7.20 -15.32 -1.80
CA MET A 157 -8.01 -16.29 -1.07
C MET A 157 -9.02 -17.06 -1.95
N SER A 158 -8.72 -17.25 -3.24
CA SER A 158 -9.57 -17.96 -4.19
C SER A 158 -9.79 -19.40 -3.77
N TYR A 159 -8.77 -20.04 -3.20
CA TYR A 159 -8.87 -21.42 -2.72
C TYR A 159 -7.85 -21.70 -1.61
N PHE A 160 -8.13 -22.74 -0.86
CA PHE A 160 -7.20 -23.35 0.09
C PHE A 160 -6.86 -24.76 -0.38
N LYS A 161 -5.57 -25.07 -0.48
CA LYS A 161 -5.09 -26.42 -0.75
C LYS A 161 -4.76 -27.11 0.57
N CYS A 162 -5.47 -28.21 0.87
CA CYS A 162 -5.22 -28.98 2.08
C CYS A 162 -3.77 -29.52 2.09
N PRO A 163 -2.99 -29.26 3.14
CA PRO A 163 -1.61 -29.77 3.22
C PRO A 163 -1.52 -31.28 3.34
N ASP A 164 -2.55 -31.94 3.91
CA ASP A 164 -2.54 -33.38 4.17
C ASP A 164 -2.97 -34.21 2.95
N CYS A 165 -4.06 -33.82 2.29
CA CYS A 165 -4.62 -34.61 1.18
C CYS A 165 -4.47 -33.94 -0.21
N GLY A 166 -4.01 -32.68 -0.27
CA GLY A 166 -3.85 -31.94 -1.51
C GLY A 166 -5.15 -31.45 -2.16
N ASN A 167 -6.32 -31.72 -1.57
CA ASN A 167 -7.60 -31.28 -2.11
C ASN A 167 -7.75 -29.75 -2.06
N ILE A 168 -8.40 -29.20 -3.08
CA ILE A 168 -8.68 -27.76 -3.20
C ILE A 168 -10.06 -27.48 -2.62
N HIS A 169 -10.13 -26.51 -1.71
CA HIS A 169 -11.35 -26.04 -1.07
C HIS A 169 -11.57 -24.56 -1.41
N TYR A 170 -12.77 -24.22 -1.88
CA TYR A 170 -13.19 -22.85 -2.17
C TYR A 170 -14.01 -22.32 -0.99
N ILE A 171 -13.36 -21.57 -0.09
CA ILE A 171 -13.98 -21.12 1.17
C ILE A 171 -15.03 -20.03 0.92
N TYR A 172 -14.81 -19.19 -0.08
CA TYR A 172 -15.68 -18.05 -0.40
C TYR A 172 -16.51 -18.26 -1.67
N GLY A 173 -16.60 -19.48 -2.20
CA GLY A 173 -17.27 -19.81 -3.46
C GLY A 173 -16.31 -19.90 -4.65
N LYS A 174 -16.86 -20.26 -5.80
CA LYS A 174 -16.14 -20.30 -7.09
C LYS A 174 -16.56 -19.11 -7.91
#